data_01e24f2c50d6388a2e4b63192a512e08
#
_entry.id   01e24f2c50d6388a2e4b63192a512e08
#
_cell.length_a   1.000
_cell.length_b   1.000
_cell.length_c   1.000
_cell.angle_alpha   90.00
_cell.angle_beta   90.00
_cell.angle_gamma   90.00
#
_symmetry.space_group_name_H-M   'P 1'
#
loop_
_entity.id
_entity.type
_entity.pdbx_description
1 polymer ?
#
loop_
_entity_poly.entity_id
_entity_poly.type
_entity_poly.pdbx_seq_one_letter_code
_entity_poly.pdbx_strand_id
1 'polypeptide(L)'
;MKLALICAMAENRVIGRKNSLPWHLSEDLKYFKRVTMGNSIIMGRKTWESIGKALSGRTNIVITKDPGYQAEEARVVHSIEEAIKVAESVSLIDGSEEAFIIGGAELYQAVLPLAERFHLTRIHANVAGDTYLVNFDESQWQEIVREEFYKGETNTYDFSICLLQRIEGATH
;
A
#
# COMPACT_ATOMS: atom_id res chain seq x y z
N MET A 1 0.54 16.96 -2.90
CA MET A 1 0.44 15.50 -2.98
C MET A 1 0.60 14.91 -1.59
N LYS A 2 -0.29 14.02 -1.18
CA LYS A 2 -0.23 13.31 0.09
C LYS A 2 0.41 11.94 -0.10
N LEU A 3 1.23 11.54 0.87
CA LEU A 3 1.83 10.21 0.88
C LEU A 3 0.92 9.28 1.67
N ALA A 4 0.51 8.17 1.07
CA ALA A 4 -0.43 7.23 1.64
C ALA A 4 0.13 5.81 1.64
N LEU A 5 -0.23 5.04 2.66
CA LEU A 5 -0.04 3.60 2.68
C LEU A 5 -1.35 2.94 2.27
N ILE A 6 -1.27 1.82 1.58
CA ILE A 6 -2.41 0.95 1.31
C ILE A 6 -2.02 -0.50 1.56
N CYS A 7 -2.74 -1.17 2.45
CA CYS A 7 -2.38 -2.50 2.92
C CYS A 7 -3.61 -3.21 3.49
N ALA A 8 -3.68 -4.53 3.27
CA ALA A 8 -4.64 -5.40 3.95
C ALA A 8 -3.87 -6.20 5.02
N MET A 9 -4.42 -6.31 6.21
CA MET A 9 -3.77 -6.92 7.37
C MET A 9 -4.75 -7.78 8.16
N ALA A 10 -4.34 -9.01 8.48
CA ALA A 10 -5.10 -9.88 9.38
C ALA A 10 -4.97 -9.41 10.84
N GLU A 11 -5.80 -9.96 11.74
CA GLU A 11 -5.75 -9.61 13.17
C GLU A 11 -4.39 -9.90 13.79
N ASN A 12 -3.72 -10.97 13.36
CA ASN A 12 -2.36 -11.31 13.79
C ASN A 12 -1.26 -10.59 12.98
N ARG A 13 -1.62 -9.52 12.26
CA ARG A 13 -0.74 -8.62 11.51
C ARG A 13 -0.11 -9.24 10.26
N VAL A 14 -0.53 -10.41 9.83
CA VAL A 14 -0.08 -11.03 8.58
C VAL A 14 -0.54 -10.18 7.41
N ILE A 15 0.39 -9.89 6.48
CA ILE A 15 0.13 -9.16 5.23
C ILE A 15 0.56 -9.94 4.00
N GLY A 16 1.20 -11.09 4.16
CA GLY A 16 1.63 -11.91 3.04
C GLY A 16 2.07 -13.30 3.44
N ARG A 17 2.12 -14.17 2.44
CA ARG A 17 2.64 -15.54 2.55
C ARG A 17 3.26 -15.93 1.22
N LYS A 18 4.54 -16.34 1.25
CA LYS A 18 5.29 -16.76 0.05
C LYS A 18 5.18 -15.73 -1.10
N ASN A 19 5.36 -14.45 -0.77
CA ASN A 19 5.28 -13.32 -1.70
C ASN A 19 3.92 -13.15 -2.39
N SER A 20 2.85 -13.63 -1.77
CA SER A 20 1.49 -13.44 -2.29
C SER A 20 0.52 -13.14 -1.15
N LEU A 21 -0.71 -12.78 -1.49
CA LEU A 21 -1.76 -12.56 -0.50
C LEU A 21 -2.39 -13.90 -0.11
N PRO A 22 -2.51 -14.20 1.19
CA PRO A 22 -3.11 -15.46 1.66
C PRO A 22 -4.65 -15.44 1.69
N TRP A 23 -5.27 -14.51 1.01
CA TRP A 23 -6.72 -14.34 0.92
C TRP A 23 -7.15 -13.83 -0.44
N HIS A 24 -8.45 -13.97 -0.72
CA HIS A 24 -9.09 -13.35 -1.87
C HIS A 24 -10.27 -12.52 -1.38
N LEU A 25 -10.22 -11.20 -1.60
CA LEU A 25 -11.22 -10.23 -1.15
C LEU A 25 -11.59 -9.34 -2.34
N SER A 26 -12.68 -9.67 -3.00
CA SER A 26 -13.08 -9.04 -4.28
C SER A 26 -13.27 -7.52 -4.13
N GLU A 27 -13.98 -7.07 -3.10
CA GLU A 27 -14.24 -5.64 -2.87
C GLU A 27 -12.96 -4.89 -2.52
N ASP A 28 -12.00 -5.56 -1.86
CA ASP A 28 -10.71 -4.95 -1.54
C ASP A 28 -9.88 -4.71 -2.80
N LEU A 29 -9.88 -5.66 -3.73
CA LEU A 29 -9.21 -5.50 -5.02
C LEU A 29 -9.82 -4.37 -5.83
N LYS A 30 -11.14 -4.25 -5.82
CA LYS A 30 -11.85 -3.15 -6.49
C LYS A 30 -11.53 -1.81 -5.85
N TYR A 31 -11.48 -1.76 -4.53
CA TYR A 31 -11.11 -0.55 -3.78
C TYR A 31 -9.69 -0.11 -4.14
N PHE A 32 -8.73 -1.03 -4.09
CA PHE A 32 -7.34 -0.76 -4.46
C PHE A 32 -7.25 -0.13 -5.86
N LYS A 33 -7.89 -0.75 -6.84
CA LYS A 33 -7.89 -0.24 -8.21
C LYS A 33 -8.49 1.16 -8.29
N ARG A 34 -9.62 1.38 -7.63
CA ARG A 34 -10.34 2.66 -7.68
C ARG A 34 -9.53 3.80 -7.08
N VAL A 35 -8.98 3.59 -5.87
CA VAL A 35 -8.29 4.70 -5.17
C VAL A 35 -6.91 4.98 -5.74
N THR A 36 -6.21 3.97 -6.27
CA THR A 36 -4.88 4.17 -6.84
C THR A 36 -4.90 4.67 -8.27
N MET A 37 -6.02 4.50 -9.00
CA MET A 37 -6.11 4.88 -10.40
C MET A 37 -5.80 6.37 -10.60
N GLY A 38 -4.94 6.69 -11.56
CA GLY A 38 -4.51 8.06 -11.83
C GLY A 38 -3.45 8.60 -10.88
N ASN A 39 -2.98 7.79 -9.94
CA ASN A 39 -1.96 8.20 -8.96
C ASN A 39 -0.68 7.39 -9.14
N SER A 40 0.40 7.81 -8.50
CA SER A 40 1.64 7.03 -8.44
C SER A 40 1.52 5.91 -7.40
N ILE A 41 2.05 4.74 -7.74
CA ILE A 41 2.20 3.62 -6.82
C ILE A 41 3.68 3.29 -6.66
N ILE A 42 4.12 3.18 -5.42
CA ILE A 42 5.52 2.97 -5.06
C ILE A 42 5.63 1.60 -4.37
N MET A 43 6.58 0.78 -4.83
CA MET A 43 6.73 -0.59 -4.34
C MET A 43 8.21 -1.01 -4.32
N GLY A 44 8.50 -2.03 -3.50
CA GLY A 44 9.78 -2.70 -3.55
C GLY A 44 9.85 -3.69 -4.70
N ARG A 45 11.06 -4.15 -5.02
CA ARG A 45 11.31 -5.07 -6.13
C ARG A 45 10.50 -6.38 -6.01
N LYS A 46 10.43 -6.98 -4.82
CA LYS A 46 9.69 -8.24 -4.62
C LYS A 46 8.19 -8.08 -4.89
N THR A 47 7.62 -6.96 -4.49
CA THR A 47 6.22 -6.66 -4.78
C THR A 47 6.01 -6.50 -6.29
N TRP A 48 6.90 -5.78 -6.96
CA TRP A 48 6.87 -5.63 -8.41
C TRP A 48 6.89 -7.00 -9.11
N GLU A 49 7.82 -7.87 -8.71
CA GLU A 49 7.95 -9.20 -9.29
C GLU A 49 6.73 -10.09 -9.00
N SER A 50 6.14 -9.95 -7.81
CA SER A 50 4.92 -10.66 -7.43
C SER A 50 3.71 -10.27 -8.29
N ILE A 51 3.57 -8.99 -8.61
CA ILE A 51 2.50 -8.49 -9.47
C ILE A 51 2.73 -8.93 -10.91
N GLY A 52 3.98 -8.94 -11.35
CA GLY A 52 4.40 -9.48 -12.64
C GLY A 52 4.29 -8.54 -13.83
N LYS A 53 3.70 -7.35 -13.65
CA LYS A 53 3.54 -6.35 -14.72
C LYS A 53 3.22 -4.99 -14.14
N ALA A 54 3.41 -3.94 -14.92
CA ALA A 54 2.95 -2.60 -14.54
C ALA A 54 1.42 -2.56 -14.44
N LEU A 55 0.92 -1.89 -13.42
CA LEU A 55 -0.51 -1.65 -13.26
C LEU A 55 -0.92 -0.44 -14.09
N SER A 56 -1.85 -0.63 -15.01
CA SER A 56 -2.27 0.39 -15.97
C SER A 56 -2.95 1.59 -15.31
N GLY A 57 -2.81 2.77 -15.93
CA GLY A 57 -3.45 4.00 -15.45
C GLY A 57 -2.80 4.60 -14.22
N ARG A 58 -1.63 4.14 -13.84
CA ARG A 58 -0.87 4.58 -12.66
C ARG A 58 0.59 4.68 -13.02
N THR A 59 1.31 5.60 -12.40
CA THR A 59 2.77 5.65 -12.53
C THR A 59 3.35 4.62 -11.57
N ASN A 60 3.99 3.59 -12.10
CA ASN A 60 4.61 2.52 -11.33
C ASN A 60 6.06 2.90 -11.00
N ILE A 61 6.39 2.95 -9.72
CA ILE A 61 7.71 3.31 -9.21
C ILE A 61 8.24 2.16 -8.38
N VAL A 62 9.40 1.61 -8.76
CA VAL A 62 10.02 0.46 -8.10
C VAL A 62 11.31 0.90 -7.42
N ILE A 63 11.42 0.63 -6.12
CA ILE A 63 12.61 0.92 -5.34
C ILE A 63 13.45 -0.35 -5.22
N THR A 64 14.72 -0.27 -5.61
CA THR A 64 15.68 -1.35 -5.44
C THR A 64 17.09 -0.80 -5.22
N LYS A 65 17.90 -1.50 -4.46
CA LYS A 65 19.32 -1.16 -4.28
C LYS A 65 20.18 -1.57 -5.46
N ASP A 66 19.67 -2.44 -6.35
CA ASP A 66 20.39 -2.92 -7.52
C ASP A 66 20.44 -1.82 -8.60
N PRO A 67 21.63 -1.22 -8.87
CA PRO A 67 21.72 -0.12 -9.82
C PRO A 67 21.47 -0.55 -11.27
N GLY A 68 21.56 -1.84 -11.57
CA GLY A 68 21.33 -2.37 -12.91
C GLY A 68 19.92 -2.93 -13.13
N TYR A 69 19.05 -2.83 -12.13
CA TYR A 69 17.70 -3.39 -12.25
C TYR A 69 16.87 -2.63 -13.29
N GLN A 70 16.19 -3.38 -14.13
CA GLN A 70 15.28 -2.82 -15.13
C GLN A 70 13.89 -3.39 -14.94
N ALA A 71 12.88 -2.54 -15.08
CA ALA A 71 11.48 -2.92 -14.99
C ALA A 71 10.73 -2.28 -16.15
N GLU A 72 10.09 -3.09 -16.97
CA GLU A 72 9.37 -2.62 -18.16
C GLU A 72 8.13 -1.82 -17.74
N GLU A 73 7.98 -0.65 -18.34
CA GLU A 73 6.85 0.28 -18.06
C GLU A 73 6.79 0.80 -16.62
N ALA A 74 7.93 0.79 -15.92
CA ALA A 74 8.04 1.33 -14.56
C ALA A 74 9.25 2.25 -14.45
N ARG A 75 9.20 3.13 -13.45
CA ARG A 75 10.33 3.98 -13.08
C ARG A 75 11.11 3.27 -11.98
N VAL A 76 12.37 2.94 -12.21
CA VAL A 76 13.23 2.32 -11.21
C VAL A 76 14.02 3.42 -10.50
N VAL A 77 13.95 3.41 -9.18
CA VAL A 77 14.69 4.33 -8.30
C VAL A 77 15.40 3.53 -7.22
N HIS A 78 16.32 4.18 -6.50
CA HIS A 78 17.21 3.48 -5.57
C HIS A 78 17.08 3.94 -4.12
N SER A 79 16.12 4.82 -3.84
CA SER A 79 15.83 5.28 -2.48
C SER A 79 14.36 5.72 -2.37
N ILE A 80 13.88 5.79 -1.13
CA ILE A 80 12.54 6.30 -0.81
C ILE A 80 12.45 7.78 -1.23
N GLU A 81 13.51 8.55 -0.97
CA GLU A 81 13.57 9.97 -1.32
C GLU A 81 13.44 10.19 -2.82
N GLU A 82 14.11 9.39 -3.63
CA GLU A 82 13.97 9.43 -5.09
C GLU A 82 12.54 9.10 -5.53
N ALA A 83 11.95 8.07 -4.92
CA ALA A 83 10.58 7.66 -5.25
C ALA A 83 9.59 8.80 -4.98
N ILE A 84 9.71 9.46 -3.83
CA ILE A 84 8.85 10.58 -3.46
C ILE A 84 9.02 11.74 -4.44
N LYS A 85 10.26 12.06 -4.81
CA LYS A 85 10.54 13.13 -5.79
C LYS A 85 9.94 12.83 -7.16
N VAL A 86 10.01 11.60 -7.63
CA VAL A 86 9.38 11.18 -8.88
C VAL A 86 7.87 11.36 -8.79
N ALA A 87 7.26 10.88 -7.70
CA ALA A 87 5.82 10.99 -7.49
C ALA A 87 5.37 12.45 -7.43
N GLU A 88 6.13 13.32 -6.75
CA GLU A 88 5.85 14.76 -6.69
C GLU A 88 5.92 15.40 -8.07
N SER A 89 6.93 15.07 -8.88
CA SER A 89 7.08 15.57 -10.23
C SER A 89 5.92 15.17 -11.13
N VAL A 90 5.48 13.91 -11.03
CA VAL A 90 4.32 13.41 -11.76
C VAL A 90 3.05 14.15 -11.32
N SER A 91 2.88 14.35 -10.02
CA SER A 91 1.74 15.08 -9.45
C SER A 91 1.65 16.51 -9.97
N LEU A 92 2.77 17.18 -10.14
CA LEU A 92 2.79 18.56 -10.71
C LEU A 92 2.28 18.59 -12.14
N ILE A 93 2.45 17.50 -12.88
CA ILE A 93 2.04 17.42 -14.29
C ILE A 93 0.59 16.96 -14.42
N ASP A 94 0.19 15.91 -13.70
CA ASP A 94 -1.12 15.28 -13.88
C ASP A 94 -2.16 15.66 -12.82
N GLY A 95 -1.75 16.40 -11.78
CA GLY A 95 -2.65 16.83 -10.71
C GLY A 95 -3.03 15.74 -9.72
N SER A 96 -2.35 14.58 -9.73
CA SER A 96 -2.62 13.49 -8.79
C SER A 96 -2.45 13.94 -7.34
N GLU A 97 -3.38 13.54 -6.48
CA GLU A 97 -3.44 14.03 -5.10
C GLU A 97 -2.70 13.16 -4.10
N GLU A 98 -2.48 11.90 -4.43
CA GLU A 98 -1.84 10.93 -3.54
C GLU A 98 -0.77 10.14 -4.27
N ALA A 99 0.23 9.68 -3.51
CA ALA A 99 1.14 8.64 -3.93
C ALA A 99 1.02 7.49 -2.93
N PHE A 100 0.87 6.27 -3.43
CA PHE A 100 0.56 5.10 -2.61
C PHE A 100 1.75 4.19 -2.46
N ILE A 101 2.09 3.86 -1.21
CA ILE A 101 3.04 2.79 -0.92
C ILE A 101 2.25 1.48 -0.88
N ILE A 102 2.58 0.55 -1.75
CA ILE A 102 1.80 -0.69 -1.91
C ILE A 102 2.52 -1.95 -1.40
N GLY A 103 3.72 -1.80 -0.83
CA GLY A 103 4.43 -2.91 -0.20
C GLY A 103 5.88 -3.03 -0.65
N GLY A 104 6.69 -3.90 -0.05
CA GLY A 104 6.26 -4.78 1.06
C GLY A 104 6.51 -4.25 2.45
N ALA A 105 6.65 -5.20 3.39
CA ALA A 105 6.73 -4.91 4.82
C ALA A 105 7.84 -3.91 5.19
N GLU A 106 9.02 -4.06 4.63
CA GLU A 106 10.13 -3.14 4.90
C GLU A 106 9.83 -1.72 4.44
N LEU A 107 9.20 -1.60 3.28
CA LEU A 107 8.83 -0.29 2.73
C LEU A 107 7.72 0.36 3.56
N TYR A 108 6.73 -0.41 3.98
CA TYR A 108 5.69 0.09 4.89
C TYR A 108 6.32 0.62 6.18
N GLN A 109 7.22 -0.14 6.78
CA GLN A 109 7.90 0.26 8.02
C GLN A 109 8.66 1.57 7.84
N ALA A 110 9.40 1.71 6.75
CA ALA A 110 10.23 2.88 6.49
C ALA A 110 9.42 4.14 6.20
N VAL A 111 8.26 3.99 5.53
CA VAL A 111 7.44 5.13 5.10
C VAL A 111 6.36 5.50 6.11
N LEU A 112 5.98 4.58 6.99
CA LEU A 112 4.91 4.83 7.97
C LEU A 112 5.07 6.16 8.74
N PRO A 113 6.27 6.55 9.22
CA PRO A 113 6.43 7.84 9.90
C PRO A 113 6.16 9.06 9.01
N LEU A 114 6.25 8.91 7.69
CA LEU A 114 6.10 10.00 6.73
C LEU A 114 4.69 10.09 6.16
N ALA A 115 3.89 9.04 6.30
CA ALA A 115 2.60 8.94 5.64
C ALA A 115 1.54 9.79 6.36
N GLU A 116 0.69 10.43 5.55
CA GLU A 116 -0.41 11.25 6.04
C GLU A 116 -1.73 10.48 6.07
N ARG A 117 -1.87 9.48 5.20
CA ARG A 117 -3.06 8.63 5.10
C ARG A 117 -2.69 7.16 5.10
N PHE A 118 -3.59 6.34 5.63
CA PHE A 118 -3.42 4.89 5.63
C PHE A 118 -4.75 4.24 5.23
N HIS A 119 -4.78 3.69 4.04
CA HIS A 119 -5.89 2.88 3.56
C HIS A 119 -5.67 1.46 4.06
N LEU A 120 -6.27 1.14 5.20
CA LEU A 120 -6.04 -0.13 5.89
C LEU A 120 -7.27 -1.02 5.79
N THR A 121 -7.10 -2.18 5.17
CA THR A 121 -8.13 -3.23 5.17
C THR A 121 -7.85 -4.14 6.35
N ARG A 122 -8.80 -4.21 7.29
CA ARG A 122 -8.71 -5.05 8.48
C ARG A 122 -9.46 -6.35 8.23
N ILE A 123 -8.74 -7.46 8.14
CA ILE A 123 -9.32 -8.78 7.96
C ILE A 123 -9.63 -9.34 9.34
N HIS A 124 -10.88 -9.71 9.58
CA HIS A 124 -11.38 -10.16 10.88
C HIS A 124 -11.10 -11.64 11.11
N ALA A 125 -9.83 -12.02 11.02
CA ALA A 125 -9.35 -13.38 11.25
C ALA A 125 -7.85 -13.37 11.51
N ASN A 126 -7.37 -14.38 12.22
CA ASN A 126 -5.96 -14.72 12.24
C ASN A 126 -5.66 -15.58 11.02
N VAL A 127 -4.60 -15.28 10.30
CA VAL A 127 -4.25 -15.97 9.05
C VAL A 127 -2.80 -16.45 9.12
N ALA A 128 -2.55 -17.65 8.64
CA ALA A 128 -1.17 -18.16 8.55
C ALA A 128 -0.41 -17.40 7.46
N GLY A 129 0.77 -16.93 7.78
CA GLY A 129 1.62 -16.20 6.84
C GLY A 129 3.03 -16.05 7.37
N ASP A 130 3.89 -15.47 6.58
CA ASP A 130 5.31 -15.28 6.88
C ASP A 130 5.74 -13.81 6.88
N THR A 131 4.86 -12.91 6.46
CA THR A 131 5.15 -11.48 6.35
C THR A 131 4.15 -10.70 7.19
N TYR A 132 4.66 -9.79 8.01
CA TYR A 132 3.88 -9.05 9.00
C TYR A 132 4.06 -7.55 8.84
N LEU A 133 2.99 -6.79 9.09
CA LEU A 133 3.09 -5.34 9.17
C LEU A 133 3.74 -4.96 10.51
N VAL A 134 4.63 -3.98 10.48
CA VAL A 134 5.22 -3.42 11.69
C VAL A 134 4.13 -2.89 12.63
N ASN A 135 4.36 -3.01 13.94
CA ASN A 135 3.49 -2.38 14.93
C ASN A 135 3.52 -0.86 14.75
N PHE A 136 2.37 -0.23 14.82
CA PHE A 136 2.26 1.22 14.76
C PHE A 136 1.28 1.71 15.83
N ASP A 137 1.48 2.95 16.26
CA ASP A 137 0.65 3.57 17.29
C ASP A 137 -0.66 4.05 16.66
N GLU A 138 -1.73 3.30 16.86
CA GLU A 138 -3.04 3.63 16.29
C GLU A 138 -3.63 4.92 16.87
N SER A 139 -3.16 5.36 18.06
CA SER A 139 -3.61 6.63 18.65
C SER A 139 -3.17 7.86 17.84
N GLN A 140 -2.19 7.71 16.95
CA GLN A 140 -1.76 8.79 16.06
C GLN A 140 -2.63 8.92 14.81
N TRP A 141 -3.60 8.05 14.66
CA TRP A 141 -4.45 7.99 13.47
C TRP A 141 -5.91 8.12 13.84
N GLN A 142 -6.66 8.83 13.02
CA GLN A 142 -8.13 8.94 13.13
C GLN A 142 -8.76 8.15 12.00
N GLU A 143 -9.68 7.25 12.35
CA GLU A 143 -10.47 6.53 11.35
C GLU A 143 -11.55 7.46 10.83
N ILE A 144 -11.48 7.80 9.54
CA ILE A 144 -12.43 8.75 8.92
C ILE A 144 -13.55 8.02 8.22
N VAL A 145 -13.24 6.88 7.59
CA VAL A 145 -14.20 6.07 6.86
C VAL A 145 -14.00 4.62 7.24
N ARG A 146 -15.11 3.90 7.40
CA ARG A 146 -15.10 2.45 7.61
C ARG A 146 -16.26 1.83 6.88
N GLU A 147 -15.99 0.80 6.09
CA GLU A 147 -16.98 0.04 5.36
C GLU A 147 -16.80 -1.44 5.64
N GLU A 148 -17.89 -2.14 5.99
CA GLU A 148 -17.86 -3.54 6.38
C GLU A 148 -18.23 -4.45 5.20
N PHE A 149 -17.50 -5.57 5.06
CA PHE A 149 -17.74 -6.59 4.05
C PHE A 149 -17.72 -7.96 4.71
N TYR A 150 -18.40 -8.92 4.10
CA TYR A 150 -18.61 -10.21 4.71
C TYR A 150 -18.13 -11.35 3.83
N LYS A 151 -17.70 -12.43 4.50
CA LYS A 151 -17.32 -13.69 3.86
C LYS A 151 -18.46 -14.21 2.97
N GLY A 152 -18.09 -14.69 1.79
CA GLY A 152 -19.03 -15.22 0.81
C GLY A 152 -18.30 -15.84 -0.36
N GLU A 153 -18.95 -15.93 -1.50
CA GLU A 153 -18.38 -16.56 -2.71
C GLU A 153 -17.13 -15.83 -3.21
N THR A 154 -17.07 -14.51 -3.04
CA THR A 154 -15.98 -13.66 -3.55
C THR A 154 -15.05 -13.15 -2.47
N ASN A 155 -15.31 -13.44 -1.19
CA ASN A 155 -14.50 -13.00 -0.07
C ASN A 155 -14.22 -14.18 0.87
N THR A 156 -12.94 -14.45 1.13
CA THR A 156 -12.53 -15.56 2.00
C THR A 156 -12.73 -15.29 3.48
N TYR A 157 -12.85 -14.02 3.88
CA TYR A 157 -13.03 -13.57 5.26
C TYR A 157 -13.97 -12.37 5.34
N ASP A 158 -14.52 -12.11 6.53
CA ASP A 158 -15.09 -10.81 6.86
C ASP A 158 -13.97 -9.80 6.95
N PHE A 159 -14.21 -8.58 6.51
CA PHE A 159 -13.20 -7.53 6.58
C PHE A 159 -13.82 -6.13 6.55
N SER A 160 -13.02 -5.15 6.98
CA SER A 160 -13.41 -3.73 6.95
C SER A 160 -12.38 -2.96 6.14
N ILE A 161 -12.84 -2.08 5.27
CA ILE A 161 -11.96 -1.14 4.58
C ILE A 161 -12.01 0.17 5.35
N CYS A 162 -10.87 0.61 5.86
CA CYS A 162 -10.74 1.78 6.71
C CYS A 162 -9.82 2.81 6.06
N LEU A 163 -10.22 4.07 6.12
CA LEU A 163 -9.32 5.18 5.80
C LEU A 163 -8.91 5.85 7.10
N LEU A 164 -7.62 5.79 7.39
CA LEU A 164 -7.03 6.43 8.55
C LEU A 164 -6.29 7.69 8.11
N GLN A 165 -6.44 8.74 8.86
CA GLN A 165 -5.71 9.99 8.64
C GLN A 165 -4.86 10.29 9.87
N ARG A 166 -3.62 10.70 9.65
CA ARG A 166 -2.73 11.09 10.74
C ARG A 166 -3.32 12.29 11.46
N ILE A 167 -3.36 12.22 12.78
CA ILE A 167 -3.85 13.31 13.60
C ILE A 167 -2.83 14.46 13.55
N GLU A 168 -3.32 15.66 13.29
CA GLU A 168 -2.47 16.85 13.21
C GLU A 168 -1.75 17.07 14.54
N GLY A 169 -0.43 17.31 14.45
CA GLY A 169 0.41 17.46 15.62
C GLY A 169 0.92 16.16 16.23
N ALA A 170 0.54 14.99 15.66
CA ALA A 170 1.09 13.71 16.12
C ALA A 170 2.56 13.59 15.78
N THR A 171 3.37 13.07 16.72
CA THR A 171 4.80 12.86 16.51
C THR A 171 5.04 11.57 15.72
N HIS A 172 6.06 11.60 14.89
CA HIS A 172 6.44 10.49 14.02
C HIS A 172 7.53 9.62 14.63
#